data_4f4eb9c9a284af8a8d139acc02eaa390
#
_entry.id   4f4eb9c9a284af8a8d139acc02eaa390
#
_cell.length_a   1.000
_cell.length_b   1.000
_cell.length_c   1.000
_cell.angle_alpha   90.00
_cell.angle_beta   90.00
_cell.angle_gamma   90.00
#
_symmetry.space_group_name_H-M   'P 1'
#
loop_
_entity.id
_entity.type
_entity.pdbx_description
1 polymer ?
#
loop_
_entity_poly.entity_id
_entity_poly.type
_entity_poly.pdbx_seq_one_letter_code
_entity_poly.pdbx_strand_id
1 'polypeptide(L)'
;MTTQAKLIRTFPAMRIPSQAGGLPIEVSLIAQLGHGAGDHLYAGSLARQRAHADFIDELDEPSARLGGTDLSRGDATSLYSFAVGAKGHPFHRHAGHRIFTAISGSGGAQLRFSTATSAQIEEDPRSFIQALRYINIPPDCLFTVRFGADTWHQFAPLAKHSLHPAFFALSCHTNELGGDLPDAQRRQVMANTASIPALTILLPAAVDDLLRGMPNDHLHVPTTYLSLDAPHGTLHELLCRSVRCAAGLVRGAWAAWRRTTGFLGERGGRLVVTELDHLPAGSMLAGQLAEACHHQDMFRLTIDIEDAPSADATILLGRLLAGFLRSPSPGVSRLMALRNVLVSTARTAYLTTGLPGVVAAVAAR
;
A
#
# COMPACT_ATOMS: atom_id res chain seq x y z
N MET A 1 -25.31 19.36 32.84
CA MET A 1 -25.07 19.63 31.41
C MET A 1 -24.65 18.35 30.74
N THR A 2 -25.56 17.72 30.00
CA THR A 2 -25.30 16.50 29.24
C THR A 2 -24.52 16.90 27.97
N THR A 3 -23.24 16.55 27.90
CA THR A 3 -22.45 16.74 26.70
C THR A 3 -22.95 15.78 25.64
N GLN A 4 -23.69 16.31 24.66
CA GLN A 4 -24.14 15.51 23.53
C GLN A 4 -22.92 15.09 22.72
N ALA A 5 -22.62 13.80 22.68
CA ALA A 5 -21.51 13.27 21.88
C ALA A 5 -21.77 13.62 20.40
N LYS A 6 -20.94 14.48 19.84
CA LYS A 6 -21.02 14.87 18.43
C LYS A 6 -20.60 13.67 17.59
N LEU A 7 -21.56 13.06 16.88
CA LEU A 7 -21.27 11.98 15.95
C LEU A 7 -20.34 12.49 14.83
N ILE A 8 -19.13 11.97 14.79
CA ILE A 8 -18.18 12.31 13.71
C ILE A 8 -18.66 11.57 12.46
N ARG A 9 -19.11 12.33 11.46
CA ARG A 9 -19.59 11.79 10.17
C ARG A 9 -18.52 11.83 9.07
N THR A 10 -17.27 12.20 9.41
CA THR A 10 -16.15 12.32 8.48
C THR A 10 -15.01 11.42 8.95
N PHE A 11 -13.94 11.39 8.18
CA PHE A 11 -12.74 10.65 8.55
C PHE A 11 -12.11 11.20 9.84
N PRO A 12 -11.73 10.36 10.82
CA PRO A 12 -10.95 10.78 11.97
C PRO A 12 -9.64 11.41 11.48
N ALA A 13 -9.37 12.63 11.93
CA ALA A 13 -8.24 13.40 11.43
C ALA A 13 -7.58 14.21 12.54
N MET A 14 -6.27 14.47 12.35
CA MET A 14 -5.47 15.40 13.16
C MET A 14 -4.83 16.45 12.25
N ARG A 15 -4.83 17.71 12.72
CA ARG A 15 -4.14 18.81 12.07
C ARG A 15 -3.22 19.48 13.05
N ILE A 16 -1.93 19.61 12.68
CA ILE A 16 -0.90 20.28 13.46
C ILE A 16 -0.43 21.50 12.65
N PRO A 17 -0.57 22.73 13.15
CA PRO A 17 -0.08 23.91 12.48
C PRO A 17 1.45 23.89 12.29
N SER A 18 1.94 24.36 11.17
CA SER A 18 3.36 24.58 10.94
C SER A 18 3.80 25.89 11.63
N GLN A 19 4.91 25.84 12.36
CA GLN A 19 5.51 27.04 12.95
C GLN A 19 6.20 27.93 11.91
N ALA A 20 6.58 27.35 10.76
CA ALA A 20 7.14 28.09 9.62
C ALA A 20 6.09 28.83 8.77
N GLY A 21 4.80 28.79 9.14
CA GLY A 21 3.72 29.41 8.37
C GLY A 21 3.37 28.69 7.06
N GLY A 22 3.98 27.51 6.79
CA GLY A 22 3.71 26.69 5.63
C GLY A 22 2.46 25.80 5.78
N LEU A 23 2.34 24.77 4.93
CA LEU A 23 1.26 23.80 5.02
C LEU A 23 1.26 23.09 6.37
N PRO A 24 0.10 22.94 7.02
CA PRO A 24 -0.01 22.17 8.25
C PRO A 24 0.25 20.68 7.98
N ILE A 25 0.60 19.96 9.03
CA ILE A 25 0.60 18.49 9.02
C ILE A 25 -0.86 18.05 9.16
N GLU A 26 -1.33 17.25 8.23
CA GLU A 26 -2.68 16.69 8.24
C GLU A 26 -2.61 15.19 8.07
N VAL A 27 -3.25 14.45 8.99
CA VAL A 27 -3.35 12.99 8.97
C VAL A 27 -4.79 12.60 9.08
N SER A 28 -5.27 11.73 8.18
CA SER A 28 -6.66 11.25 8.20
C SER A 28 -6.69 9.74 8.03
N LEU A 29 -7.47 9.06 8.88
CA LEU A 29 -7.76 7.64 8.72
C LEU A 29 -8.88 7.46 7.70
N ILE A 30 -8.71 6.54 6.78
CA ILE A 30 -9.67 6.28 5.69
C ILE A 30 -10.46 5.00 5.94
N ALA A 31 -9.76 3.91 6.25
CA ALA A 31 -10.39 2.61 6.47
C ALA A 31 -9.48 1.72 7.30
N GLN A 32 -10.07 0.84 8.10
CA GLN A 32 -9.33 -0.22 8.78
C GLN A 32 -9.65 -1.56 8.13
N LEU A 33 -8.60 -2.24 7.69
CA LEU A 33 -8.69 -3.52 7.02
C LEU A 33 -8.70 -4.67 8.04
N GLY A 34 -8.83 -5.89 7.55
CA GLY A 34 -8.75 -7.06 8.42
C GLY A 34 -7.32 -7.30 8.93
N HIS A 35 -7.22 -7.89 10.10
CA HIS A 35 -5.94 -8.24 10.73
C HIS A 35 -5.02 -9.01 9.77
N GLY A 36 -3.74 -8.61 9.73
CA GLY A 36 -2.74 -9.18 8.83
C GLY A 36 -2.71 -8.57 7.42
N ALA A 37 -3.68 -7.73 7.05
CA ALA A 37 -3.75 -7.16 5.69
C ALA A 37 -2.60 -6.19 5.42
N GLY A 38 -2.21 -5.40 6.41
CA GLY A 38 -1.12 -4.43 6.29
C GLY A 38 0.22 -5.11 6.05
N ASP A 39 0.56 -6.12 6.84
CA ASP A 39 1.80 -6.89 6.66
C ASP A 39 1.84 -7.62 5.32
N HIS A 40 0.71 -8.21 4.91
CA HIS A 40 0.62 -8.90 3.63
C HIS A 40 0.83 -7.93 2.45
N LEU A 41 0.18 -6.78 2.48
CA LEU A 41 0.34 -5.75 1.46
C LEU A 41 1.77 -5.20 1.45
N TYR A 42 2.33 -4.91 2.63
CA TYR A 42 3.71 -4.46 2.78
C TYR A 42 4.69 -5.43 2.12
N ALA A 43 4.61 -6.73 2.45
CA ALA A 43 5.52 -7.74 1.92
C ALA A 43 5.41 -7.88 0.39
N GLY A 44 4.18 -7.94 -0.14
CA GLY A 44 3.96 -8.04 -1.58
C GLY A 44 4.38 -6.80 -2.36
N SER A 45 4.13 -5.60 -1.81
CA SER A 45 4.50 -4.34 -2.45
C SER A 45 6.00 -4.08 -2.38
N LEU A 46 6.64 -4.38 -1.25
CA LEU A 46 8.11 -4.27 -1.12
C LEU A 46 8.84 -5.22 -2.08
N ALA A 47 8.32 -6.42 -2.30
CA ALA A 47 8.91 -7.35 -3.27
C ALA A 47 8.89 -6.78 -4.70
N ARG A 48 7.77 -6.16 -5.10
CA ARG A 48 7.65 -5.48 -6.40
C ARG A 48 8.51 -4.22 -6.48
N GLN A 49 8.56 -3.44 -5.41
CA GLN A 49 9.41 -2.25 -5.31
C GLN A 49 10.89 -2.59 -5.50
N ARG A 50 11.36 -3.69 -4.89
CA ARG A 50 12.73 -4.18 -5.04
C ARG A 50 13.08 -4.61 -6.46
N ALA A 51 12.10 -5.03 -7.24
CA ALA A 51 12.28 -5.40 -8.64
C ALA A 51 12.22 -4.18 -9.59
N HIS A 52 11.88 -2.99 -9.09
CA HIS A 52 11.77 -1.77 -9.91
C HIS A 52 13.15 -1.23 -10.29
N ALA A 53 13.28 -0.70 -11.52
CA ALA A 53 14.55 -0.17 -12.03
C ALA A 53 15.13 0.99 -11.20
N ASP A 54 14.25 1.83 -10.64
CA ASP A 54 14.61 2.99 -9.81
C ASP A 54 14.58 2.64 -8.30
N PHE A 55 14.74 1.38 -7.92
CA PHE A 55 14.77 0.98 -6.51
C PHE A 55 16.03 1.44 -5.81
N ILE A 56 15.87 2.04 -4.63
CA ILE A 56 16.95 2.46 -3.73
C ILE A 56 16.57 2.03 -2.30
N ASP A 57 17.53 1.43 -1.59
CA ASP A 57 17.38 1.02 -0.19
C ASP A 57 18.43 1.76 0.67
N GLU A 58 18.14 2.99 1.03
CA GLU A 58 18.98 3.86 1.84
C GLU A 58 18.18 4.46 2.99
N LEU A 59 18.87 4.83 4.07
CA LEU A 59 18.29 5.48 5.26
C LEU A 59 17.16 4.68 5.93
N ASP A 60 17.16 3.35 5.83
CA ASP A 60 16.08 2.48 6.31
C ASP A 60 14.70 2.82 5.69
N GLU A 61 14.69 3.46 4.51
CA GLU A 61 13.50 3.88 3.77
C GLU A 61 13.55 3.38 2.30
N PRO A 62 13.37 2.06 2.06
CA PRO A 62 13.31 1.53 0.71
C PRO A 62 12.30 2.28 -0.15
N SER A 63 12.73 2.76 -1.31
CA SER A 63 11.91 3.57 -2.19
C SER A 63 12.14 3.27 -3.67
N ALA A 64 11.14 3.61 -4.50
CA ALA A 64 11.27 3.60 -5.95
C ALA A 64 10.46 4.74 -6.55
N ARG A 65 11.01 5.41 -7.55
CA ARG A 65 10.32 6.44 -8.30
C ARG A 65 9.43 5.79 -9.36
N LEU A 66 8.13 6.00 -9.26
CA LEU A 66 7.11 5.44 -10.15
C LEU A 66 6.74 6.40 -11.29
N GLY A 67 6.92 7.71 -11.07
CA GLY A 67 6.68 8.75 -12.05
C GLY A 67 7.51 9.98 -11.75
N GLY A 68 8.06 10.57 -12.78
CA GLY A 68 8.88 11.77 -12.67
C GLY A 68 8.10 13.05 -12.97
N THR A 69 8.74 14.20 -12.78
CA THR A 69 8.21 15.51 -13.14
C THR A 69 8.15 15.69 -14.67
N ASP A 70 7.18 16.47 -15.16
CA ASP A 70 7.14 16.97 -16.54
C ASP A 70 7.15 18.50 -16.51
N LEU A 71 8.31 19.06 -16.25
CA LEU A 71 8.49 20.51 -16.13
C LEU A 71 8.21 21.25 -17.44
N SER A 72 8.31 20.58 -18.59
CA SER A 72 7.99 21.16 -19.89
C SER A 72 6.48 21.47 -20.03
N ARG A 73 5.67 20.70 -19.31
CA ARG A 73 4.21 20.91 -19.21
C ARG A 73 3.77 21.60 -17.93
N GLY A 74 4.73 22.04 -17.12
CA GLY A 74 4.45 22.73 -15.84
C GLY A 74 4.10 21.78 -14.70
N ASP A 75 4.29 20.47 -14.84
CA ASP A 75 4.07 19.49 -13.78
C ASP A 75 5.37 19.26 -12.99
N ALA A 76 5.42 19.83 -11.81
CA ALA A 76 6.51 19.65 -10.85
C ALA A 76 6.21 18.54 -9.81
N THR A 77 5.32 17.61 -10.14
CA THR A 77 4.93 16.51 -9.26
C THR A 77 5.68 15.23 -9.64
N SER A 78 6.26 14.57 -8.66
CA SER A 78 6.81 13.22 -8.82
C SER A 78 6.08 12.22 -7.93
N LEU A 79 6.03 10.96 -8.36
CA LEU A 79 5.38 9.87 -7.65
C LEU A 79 6.41 8.84 -7.23
N TYR A 80 6.40 8.50 -5.95
CA TYR A 80 7.25 7.48 -5.36
C TYR A 80 6.44 6.43 -4.61
N SER A 81 6.95 5.21 -4.56
CA SER A 81 6.63 4.28 -3.49
C SER A 81 7.70 4.35 -2.43
N PHE A 82 7.36 4.22 -1.16
CA PHE A 82 8.33 4.03 -0.08
C PHE A 82 7.78 3.12 1.01
N ALA A 83 8.69 2.51 1.74
CA ALA A 83 8.36 1.56 2.78
C ALA A 83 9.11 1.90 4.08
N VAL A 84 8.45 1.72 5.21
CA VAL A 84 9.06 1.88 6.52
C VAL A 84 8.97 0.56 7.27
N GLY A 85 10.12 -0.04 7.50
CA GLY A 85 10.24 -1.36 8.13
C GLY A 85 10.04 -1.33 9.64
N ALA A 86 10.35 -2.47 10.29
CA ALA A 86 10.22 -2.64 11.75
C ALA A 86 11.19 -1.79 12.57
N LYS A 87 12.26 -1.27 11.98
CA LYS A 87 13.20 -0.37 12.64
C LYS A 87 12.76 1.10 12.64
N GLY A 88 11.89 1.47 11.67
CA GLY A 88 11.63 2.88 11.34
C GLY A 88 12.77 3.47 10.52
N HIS A 89 12.72 4.77 10.25
CA HIS A 89 13.79 5.52 9.59
C HIS A 89 14.25 6.70 10.47
N PRO A 90 15.41 7.33 10.21
CA PRO A 90 15.89 8.46 11.00
C PRO A 90 14.99 9.70 10.80
N PHE A 91 15.03 10.65 11.75
CA PHE A 91 14.41 11.95 11.55
C PHE A 91 15.07 12.68 10.38
N HIS A 92 14.26 13.21 9.49
CA HIS A 92 14.70 13.99 8.34
C HIS A 92 13.63 14.99 7.87
N ARG A 93 13.97 15.82 6.90
CA ARG A 93 13.07 16.74 6.22
C ARG A 93 13.39 16.82 4.73
N HIS A 94 12.46 17.41 3.98
CA HIS A 94 12.61 17.68 2.55
C HIS A 94 12.25 19.12 2.23
N ALA A 95 12.79 19.67 1.13
CA ALA A 95 12.48 21.02 0.67
C ALA A 95 11.07 21.13 0.05
N GLY A 96 10.55 20.07 -0.59
CA GLY A 96 9.22 20.05 -1.19
C GLY A 96 8.13 19.53 -0.25
N HIS A 97 6.88 19.63 -0.69
CA HIS A 97 5.74 19.11 0.06
C HIS A 97 5.59 17.60 -0.15
N ARG A 98 4.98 16.94 0.83
CA ARG A 98 4.70 15.50 0.78
C ARG A 98 3.22 15.23 1.00
N ILE A 99 2.65 14.43 0.10
CA ILE A 99 1.28 13.93 0.21
C ILE A 99 1.36 12.44 -0.05
N PHE A 100 1.03 11.62 0.93
CA PHE A 100 1.05 10.17 0.70
C PHE A 100 -0.18 9.46 1.26
N THR A 101 -0.50 8.34 0.65
CA THR A 101 -1.46 7.37 1.13
C THR A 101 -0.71 6.11 1.51
N ALA A 102 -0.95 5.62 2.72
CA ALA A 102 -0.22 4.49 3.28
C ALA A 102 -1.16 3.48 3.94
N ILE A 103 -0.66 2.25 4.06
CA ILE A 103 -1.30 1.22 4.88
C ILE A 103 -0.35 0.83 5.99
N SER A 104 -0.80 0.95 7.25
CA SER A 104 0.00 0.55 8.41
C SER A 104 0.14 -0.97 8.48
N GLY A 105 1.29 -1.43 8.97
CA GLY A 105 1.49 -2.83 9.33
C GLY A 105 0.55 -3.30 10.44
N SER A 106 0.54 -4.61 10.68
CA SER A 106 -0.37 -5.22 11.66
C SER A 106 -0.02 -4.91 13.12
N GLY A 107 1.11 -4.24 13.34
CA GLY A 107 1.49 -3.65 14.64
C GLY A 107 1.07 -2.20 14.83
N GLY A 108 0.56 -1.54 13.78
CA GLY A 108 0.31 -0.10 13.75
C GLY A 108 1.57 0.73 13.53
N ALA A 109 1.40 2.04 13.33
CA ALA A 109 2.48 2.96 13.06
C ALA A 109 2.43 4.18 14.00
N GLN A 110 3.58 4.78 14.25
CA GLN A 110 3.72 6.07 14.91
C GLN A 110 4.35 7.07 13.96
N LEU A 111 3.64 8.14 13.68
CA LEU A 111 4.12 9.27 12.91
C LEU A 111 4.62 10.32 13.88
N ARG A 112 5.88 10.72 13.74
CA ARG A 112 6.56 11.67 14.60
C ARG A 112 6.91 12.90 13.79
N PHE A 113 6.52 14.07 14.28
CA PHE A 113 6.79 15.33 13.60
C PHE A 113 7.36 16.35 14.58
N SER A 114 8.28 17.19 14.11
CA SER A 114 8.61 18.45 14.77
C SER A 114 8.33 19.60 13.81
N THR A 115 7.62 20.61 14.33
CA THR A 115 7.27 21.82 13.56
C THR A 115 8.25 22.95 13.80
N ALA A 116 9.35 22.73 14.55
CA ALA A 116 10.40 23.71 14.74
C ALA A 116 11.06 24.08 13.41
N THR A 117 11.27 25.36 13.20
CA THR A 117 12.00 25.86 12.03
C THR A 117 13.49 25.64 12.15
N SER A 118 14.21 25.62 11.03
CA SER A 118 15.68 25.51 11.04
C SER A 118 16.33 26.62 11.87
N ALA A 119 15.85 27.86 11.77
CA ALA A 119 16.36 28.97 12.56
C ALA A 119 16.18 28.77 14.07
N GLN A 120 15.01 28.27 14.50
CA GLN A 120 14.79 27.94 15.92
C GLN A 120 15.72 26.82 16.42
N ILE A 121 15.99 25.82 15.57
CA ILE A 121 16.89 24.71 15.91
C ILE A 121 18.34 25.17 15.96
N GLU A 122 18.76 26.06 15.09
CA GLU A 122 20.09 26.67 15.09
C GLU A 122 20.32 27.54 16.32
N GLU A 123 19.30 28.31 16.75
CA GLU A 123 19.35 29.12 17.95
C GLU A 123 19.34 28.27 19.25
N ASP A 124 18.42 27.32 19.33
CA ASP A 124 18.34 26.34 20.45
C ASP A 124 17.87 24.97 19.93
N PRO A 125 18.76 23.96 19.90
CA PRO A 125 18.41 22.61 19.49
C PRO A 125 17.25 21.97 20.28
N ARG A 126 16.96 22.45 21.51
CA ARG A 126 15.82 21.96 22.31
C ARG A 126 14.49 22.36 21.73
N SER A 127 14.43 23.38 20.88
CA SER A 127 13.21 23.79 20.18
C SER A 127 12.63 22.66 19.33
N PHE A 128 13.49 21.80 18.75
CA PHE A 128 13.08 20.59 18.06
C PHE A 128 12.23 19.67 18.95
N ILE A 129 12.69 19.43 20.17
CA ILE A 129 12.02 18.54 21.14
C ILE A 129 10.72 19.16 21.64
N GLN A 130 10.69 20.45 21.93
CA GLN A 130 9.51 21.18 22.39
C GLN A 130 8.37 21.17 21.33
N ALA A 131 8.76 21.16 20.06
CA ALA A 131 7.84 21.11 18.94
C ALA A 131 7.43 19.70 18.50
N LEU A 132 7.94 18.64 19.16
CA LEU A 132 7.58 17.25 18.82
C LEU A 132 6.09 16.98 19.05
N ARG A 133 5.50 16.24 18.12
CA ARG A 133 4.12 15.74 18.18
C ARG A 133 4.09 14.34 17.58
N TYR A 134 3.40 13.42 18.25
CA TYR A 134 3.24 12.06 17.80
C TYR A 134 1.79 11.77 17.43
N ILE A 135 1.60 11.01 16.37
CA ILE A 135 0.29 10.52 15.93
C ILE A 135 0.37 9.02 15.79
N ASN A 136 -0.44 8.32 16.56
CA ASN A 136 -0.53 6.86 16.53
C ASN A 136 -1.62 6.41 15.57
N ILE A 137 -1.24 5.57 14.62
CA ILE A 137 -2.10 4.98 13.59
C ILE A 137 -2.41 3.53 13.99
N PRO A 138 -3.69 3.12 13.98
CA PRO A 138 -4.06 1.76 14.33
C PRO A 138 -3.48 0.73 13.35
N PRO A 139 -3.42 -0.57 13.75
CA PRO A 139 -3.00 -1.66 12.88
C PRO A 139 -3.88 -1.79 11.62
N ASP A 140 -3.27 -2.22 10.51
CA ASP A 140 -3.95 -2.55 9.27
C ASP A 140 -4.85 -1.41 8.74
N CYS A 141 -4.42 -0.16 8.92
CA CYS A 141 -5.21 1.02 8.60
C CYS A 141 -4.71 1.73 7.33
N LEU A 142 -5.63 1.99 6.42
CA LEU A 142 -5.41 2.90 5.30
C LEU A 142 -5.55 4.34 5.81
N PHE A 143 -4.55 5.18 5.56
CA PHE A 143 -4.51 6.56 6.01
C PHE A 143 -3.81 7.46 4.99
N THR A 144 -4.05 8.76 5.09
CA THR A 144 -3.37 9.78 4.30
C THR A 144 -2.61 10.73 5.20
N VAL A 145 -1.50 11.23 4.68
CA VAL A 145 -0.68 12.25 5.34
C VAL A 145 -0.35 13.34 4.35
N ARG A 146 -0.43 14.60 4.79
CA ARG A 146 0.07 15.77 4.05
C ARG A 146 0.87 16.65 4.98
N PHE A 147 2.03 17.14 4.55
CA PHE A 147 2.80 18.14 5.27
C PHE A 147 3.62 19.01 4.31
N GLY A 148 3.95 20.19 4.80
CA GLY A 148 4.71 21.17 4.06
C GLY A 148 6.19 20.88 4.00
N ALA A 149 6.89 21.64 3.17
CA ALA A 149 8.34 21.71 3.15
C ALA A 149 8.91 21.96 4.55
N ASP A 150 10.14 21.52 4.75
CA ASP A 150 10.90 21.72 5.99
C ASP A 150 10.30 21.14 7.27
N THR A 151 9.26 20.32 7.15
CA THR A 151 8.69 19.60 8.29
C THR A 151 9.58 18.42 8.64
N TRP A 152 10.17 18.45 9.83
CA TRP A 152 10.93 17.31 10.38
C TRP A 152 10.00 16.16 10.70
N HIS A 153 10.33 14.97 10.21
CA HIS A 153 9.50 13.79 10.44
C HIS A 153 10.31 12.51 10.57
N GLN A 154 9.75 11.58 11.29
CA GLN A 154 10.22 10.21 11.45
C GLN A 154 9.01 9.28 11.56
N PHE A 155 9.08 8.15 10.87
CA PHE A 155 8.05 7.13 10.96
C PHE A 155 8.62 5.85 11.53
N ALA A 156 7.85 5.19 12.38
CA ALA A 156 8.28 3.98 13.05
C ALA A 156 7.06 3.09 13.35
N PRO A 157 7.25 1.80 13.65
CA PRO A 157 6.20 0.99 14.25
C PRO A 157 5.71 1.59 15.56
N LEU A 158 4.45 1.32 15.91
CA LEU A 158 3.87 1.81 17.15
C LEU A 158 4.59 1.24 18.39
N ALA A 159 4.98 -0.03 18.36
CA ALA A 159 5.74 -0.67 19.42
C ALA A 159 7.24 -0.61 19.15
N LYS A 160 8.05 -0.28 20.15
CA LYS A 160 9.52 -0.09 20.06
C LYS A 160 10.27 -1.34 19.52
N HIS A 161 9.76 -2.54 19.77
CA HIS A 161 10.33 -3.81 19.31
C HIS A 161 9.30 -4.60 18.52
N SER A 162 8.68 -3.94 17.55
CA SER A 162 7.69 -4.56 16.68
C SER A 162 8.34 -5.57 15.74
N LEU A 163 7.68 -6.69 15.54
CA LEU A 163 7.97 -7.64 14.46
C LEU A 163 7.27 -7.25 13.14
N HIS A 164 6.38 -6.25 13.21
CA HIS A 164 5.61 -5.74 12.09
C HIS A 164 6.28 -4.49 11.51
N PRO A 165 6.21 -4.26 10.19
CA PRO A 165 6.62 -3.00 9.58
C PRO A 165 5.74 -1.84 10.08
N ALA A 166 6.22 -0.61 9.91
CA ALA A 166 5.37 0.55 10.16
C ALA A 166 4.29 0.69 9.08
N PHE A 167 4.69 0.83 7.81
CA PHE A 167 3.74 0.94 6.69
C PHE A 167 4.43 0.85 5.31
N PHE A 168 3.60 0.69 4.27
CA PHE A 168 3.94 0.92 2.86
C PHE A 168 3.11 2.08 2.33
N ALA A 169 3.72 2.96 1.52
CA ALA A 169 3.08 4.18 1.04
C ALA A 169 3.33 4.46 -0.45
N LEU A 170 2.36 5.18 -1.04
CA LEU A 170 2.49 5.88 -2.31
C LEU A 170 2.49 7.38 -2.04
N SER A 171 3.55 8.09 -2.45
CA SER A 171 3.80 9.48 -2.13
C SER A 171 3.86 10.34 -3.37
N CYS A 172 3.04 11.38 -3.42
CA CYS A 172 3.17 12.49 -4.34
C CYS A 172 4.07 13.56 -3.72
N HIS A 173 5.16 13.84 -4.38
CA HIS A 173 6.06 14.93 -4.04
C HIS A 173 5.70 16.13 -4.90
N THR A 174 5.18 17.18 -4.27
CA THR A 174 4.78 18.40 -4.96
C THR A 174 5.69 19.55 -4.56
N ASN A 175 5.77 20.56 -5.43
CA ASN A 175 6.66 21.70 -5.21
C ASN A 175 8.13 21.30 -4.98
N GLU A 176 8.60 20.32 -5.76
CA GLU A 176 9.96 19.77 -5.63
C GLU A 176 11.07 20.81 -5.84
N LEU A 177 10.80 21.88 -6.60
CA LEU A 177 11.71 23.01 -6.82
C LEU A 177 11.52 24.14 -5.79
N GLY A 178 10.61 23.97 -4.84
CA GLY A 178 10.35 24.97 -3.80
C GLY A 178 11.34 24.90 -2.63
N GLY A 179 11.32 25.93 -1.79
CA GLY A 179 12.18 26.02 -0.61
C GLY A 179 13.68 26.23 -0.95
N ASP A 180 14.51 26.10 0.08
CA ASP A 180 15.96 26.26 -0.01
C ASP A 180 16.61 24.95 -0.53
N LEU A 181 16.35 24.63 -1.78
CA LEU A 181 16.93 23.46 -2.42
C LEU A 181 18.35 23.77 -2.92
N PRO A 182 19.39 23.06 -2.46
CA PRO A 182 20.75 23.23 -2.96
C PRO A 182 20.84 23.05 -4.48
N ASP A 183 21.72 23.76 -5.15
CA ASP A 183 21.84 23.75 -6.61
C ASP A 183 22.07 22.34 -7.19
N ALA A 184 22.80 21.48 -6.49
CA ALA A 184 23.02 20.09 -6.92
C ALA A 184 21.72 19.30 -6.94
N GLN A 185 20.91 19.41 -5.89
CA GLN A 185 19.60 18.75 -5.78
C GLN A 185 18.62 19.35 -6.78
N ARG A 186 18.61 20.68 -6.95
CA ARG A 186 17.81 21.37 -7.97
C ARG A 186 18.09 20.82 -9.38
N ARG A 187 19.36 20.64 -9.73
CA ARG A 187 19.74 20.02 -11.02
C ARG A 187 19.22 18.59 -11.15
N GLN A 188 19.27 17.79 -10.09
CA GLN A 188 18.75 16.43 -10.12
C GLN A 188 17.22 16.40 -10.33
N VAL A 189 16.48 17.29 -9.67
CA VAL A 189 15.03 17.42 -9.88
C VAL A 189 14.73 17.83 -11.31
N MET A 190 15.44 18.84 -11.85
CA MET A 190 15.25 19.30 -13.22
C MET A 190 15.63 18.23 -14.27
N ALA A 191 16.64 17.42 -13.99
CA ALA A 191 17.05 16.30 -14.84
C ALA A 191 16.19 15.05 -14.64
N ASN A 192 15.22 15.09 -13.73
CA ASN A 192 14.36 13.96 -13.36
C ASN A 192 15.15 12.73 -12.86
N THR A 193 16.27 12.95 -12.18
CA THR A 193 17.15 11.93 -11.62
C THR A 193 17.17 11.91 -10.08
N ALA A 194 16.38 12.80 -9.45
CA ALA A 194 16.30 12.87 -8.01
C ALA A 194 15.68 11.59 -7.41
N SER A 195 16.19 11.20 -6.25
CA SER A 195 15.65 10.09 -5.43
C SER A 195 15.27 10.61 -4.04
N ILE A 196 14.49 9.85 -3.28
CA ILE A 196 14.13 10.24 -1.91
C ILE A 196 15.39 10.50 -1.06
N PRO A 197 16.39 9.59 -0.99
CA PRO A 197 17.60 9.85 -0.21
C PRO A 197 18.36 11.10 -0.66
N ALA A 198 18.44 11.35 -1.97
CA ALA A 198 19.10 12.53 -2.50
C ALA A 198 18.44 13.85 -2.10
N LEU A 199 17.12 13.84 -1.85
CA LEU A 199 16.32 14.99 -1.43
C LEU A 199 16.15 15.07 0.10
N THR A 200 16.78 14.17 0.85
CA THR A 200 16.65 14.04 2.29
C THR A 200 17.72 14.84 3.03
N ILE A 201 17.30 15.62 4.00
CA ILE A 201 18.17 16.38 4.90
C ILE A 201 18.02 15.77 6.30
N LEU A 202 19.09 15.19 6.84
CA LEU A 202 19.12 14.58 8.17
C LEU A 202 19.19 15.64 9.27
N LEU A 203 18.87 15.23 10.51
CA LEU A 203 18.98 16.09 11.69
C LEU A 203 20.40 16.61 11.90
N PRO A 204 20.54 17.87 12.34
CA PRO A 204 21.80 18.37 12.85
C PRO A 204 22.33 17.50 14.02
N ALA A 205 23.64 17.27 14.06
CA ALA A 205 24.27 16.42 15.06
C ALA A 205 23.90 16.82 16.51
N ALA A 206 23.82 18.13 16.79
CA ALA A 206 23.44 18.64 18.11
C ALA A 206 22.05 18.19 18.56
N VAL A 207 21.08 18.07 17.64
CA VAL A 207 19.72 17.58 17.95
C VAL A 207 19.71 16.06 18.15
N ASP A 208 20.46 15.35 17.30
CA ASP A 208 20.57 13.89 17.40
C ASP A 208 21.25 13.45 18.71
N ASP A 209 22.30 14.16 19.14
CA ASP A 209 22.97 13.93 20.43
C ASP A 209 22.03 14.22 21.59
N LEU A 210 21.23 15.27 21.54
CA LEU A 210 20.20 15.55 22.55
C LEU A 210 19.17 14.41 22.62
N LEU A 211 18.68 13.93 21.49
CA LEU A 211 17.70 12.82 21.46
C LEU A 211 18.28 11.53 22.03
N ARG A 212 19.56 11.21 21.74
CA ARG A 212 20.25 10.04 22.29
C ARG A 212 20.53 10.16 23.78
N GLY A 213 20.84 11.37 24.24
CA GLY A 213 21.18 11.64 25.67
C GLY A 213 19.94 11.70 26.57
N MET A 214 18.75 11.82 26.04
CA MET A 214 17.52 11.90 26.83
C MET A 214 17.01 10.51 27.19
N PRO A 215 16.83 10.18 28.49
CA PRO A 215 16.13 8.95 28.88
C PRO A 215 14.71 8.96 28.29
N ASN A 216 14.30 7.84 27.68
CA ASN A 216 12.99 7.72 27.04
C ASN A 216 11.80 8.06 27.96
N ASP A 217 11.93 7.87 29.25
CA ASP A 217 10.89 8.11 30.26
C ASP A 217 10.69 9.61 30.59
N HIS A 218 11.61 10.48 30.17
CA HIS A 218 11.51 11.92 30.39
C HIS A 218 10.95 12.71 29.21
N LEU A 219 10.78 12.06 28.05
CA LEU A 219 10.24 12.71 26.86
C LEU A 219 8.71 12.63 26.84
N HIS A 220 8.05 13.53 27.54
CA HIS A 220 6.58 13.68 27.46
C HIS A 220 6.18 14.40 26.16
N VAL A 221 6.12 13.64 25.05
CA VAL A 221 5.66 14.17 23.76
C VAL A 221 4.14 14.09 23.68
N PRO A 222 3.43 15.19 23.36
CA PRO A 222 2.01 15.16 23.09
C PRO A 222 1.70 14.15 21.99
N THR A 223 0.92 13.12 22.34
CA THR A 223 0.59 12.01 21.44
C THR A 223 -0.90 11.94 21.20
N THR A 224 -1.30 11.92 19.91
CA THR A 224 -2.69 11.75 19.48
C THR A 224 -2.90 10.33 19.01
N TYR A 225 -3.95 9.67 19.51
CA TYR A 225 -4.38 8.36 19.06
C TYR A 225 -5.57 8.50 18.13
N LEU A 226 -5.40 8.16 16.85
CA LEU A 226 -6.50 8.12 15.91
C LEU A 226 -7.15 6.74 15.91
N SER A 227 -8.48 6.68 15.80
CA SER A 227 -9.25 5.44 15.74
C SER A 227 -10.50 5.62 14.90
N LEU A 228 -10.88 4.57 14.15
CA LEU A 228 -12.10 4.52 13.34
C LEU A 228 -13.29 3.93 14.11
N ASP A 229 -13.04 3.01 15.04
CA ASP A 229 -14.12 2.24 15.66
C ASP A 229 -14.58 2.82 16.98
N ALA A 230 -13.62 3.17 17.86
CA ALA A 230 -13.94 3.64 19.21
C ALA A 230 -12.77 4.44 19.78
N PRO A 231 -12.99 5.33 20.77
CA PRO A 231 -11.93 6.05 21.44
C PRO A 231 -10.88 5.11 22.02
N HIS A 232 -9.61 5.50 21.88
CA HIS A 232 -8.47 4.71 22.40
C HIS A 232 -8.60 4.42 23.90
N GLY A 233 -8.23 3.21 24.31
CA GLY A 233 -8.26 2.76 25.69
C GLY A 233 -9.64 2.35 26.22
N THR A 234 -10.68 2.32 25.38
CA THR A 234 -12.03 1.87 25.79
C THR A 234 -12.21 0.36 25.64
N LEU A 235 -13.14 -0.21 26.42
CA LEU A 235 -13.53 -1.63 26.28
C LEU A 235 -14.10 -1.91 24.88
N HIS A 236 -14.76 -0.93 24.26
CA HIS A 236 -15.27 -1.04 22.90
C HIS A 236 -14.14 -1.21 21.89
N GLU A 237 -13.07 -0.41 21.99
CA GLU A 237 -11.88 -0.57 21.15
C GLU A 237 -11.27 -1.97 21.31
N LEU A 238 -11.13 -2.44 22.56
CA LEU A 238 -10.60 -3.78 22.86
C LEU A 238 -11.44 -4.88 22.21
N LEU A 239 -12.76 -4.79 22.29
CA LEU A 239 -13.69 -5.74 21.67
C LEU A 239 -13.56 -5.71 20.13
N CYS A 240 -13.59 -4.53 19.52
CA CYS A 240 -13.41 -4.37 18.07
C CYS A 240 -12.08 -4.96 17.59
N ARG A 241 -11.01 -4.71 18.34
CA ARG A 241 -9.68 -5.28 18.06
C ARG A 241 -9.69 -6.80 18.15
N SER A 242 -10.28 -7.36 19.19
CA SER A 242 -10.37 -8.81 19.40
C SER A 242 -11.16 -9.49 18.28
N VAL A 243 -12.30 -8.93 17.90
CA VAL A 243 -13.11 -9.44 16.78
C VAL A 243 -12.35 -9.39 15.46
N ARG A 244 -11.64 -8.30 15.18
CA ARG A 244 -10.80 -8.21 13.96
C ARG A 244 -9.71 -9.25 13.94
N CYS A 245 -9.00 -9.45 15.06
CA CYS A 245 -7.96 -10.47 15.17
C CYS A 245 -8.54 -11.88 14.92
N ALA A 246 -9.63 -12.24 15.57
CA ALA A 246 -10.28 -13.53 15.38
C ALA A 246 -10.74 -13.73 13.93
N ALA A 247 -11.41 -12.74 13.35
CA ALA A 247 -11.87 -12.79 11.96
C ALA A 247 -10.70 -12.87 10.97
N GLY A 248 -9.57 -12.20 11.26
CA GLY A 248 -8.35 -12.27 10.46
C GLY A 248 -7.71 -13.65 10.49
N LEU A 249 -7.62 -14.26 11.67
CA LEU A 249 -7.10 -15.62 11.83
C LEU A 249 -7.96 -16.65 11.08
N VAL A 250 -9.30 -16.58 11.24
CA VAL A 250 -10.23 -17.46 10.51
C VAL A 250 -10.07 -17.29 9.00
N ARG A 251 -9.99 -16.05 8.52
CA ARG A 251 -9.81 -15.77 7.09
C ARG A 251 -8.45 -16.24 6.58
N GLY A 252 -7.38 -16.06 7.35
CA GLY A 252 -6.04 -16.55 7.02
C GLY A 252 -6.01 -18.07 6.94
N ALA A 253 -6.59 -18.77 7.92
CA ALA A 253 -6.72 -20.23 7.91
C ALA A 253 -7.55 -20.72 6.71
N TRP A 254 -8.67 -20.05 6.41
CA TRP A 254 -9.49 -20.34 5.25
C TRP A 254 -8.76 -20.12 3.93
N ALA A 255 -7.99 -19.03 3.81
CA ALA A 255 -7.18 -18.75 2.62
C ALA A 255 -6.05 -19.77 2.46
N ALA A 256 -5.39 -20.17 3.54
CA ALA A 256 -4.38 -21.23 3.53
C ALA A 256 -4.97 -22.57 3.10
N TRP A 257 -6.12 -22.96 3.68
CA TRP A 257 -6.83 -24.16 3.29
C TRP A 257 -7.24 -24.16 1.81
N ARG A 258 -7.70 -23.00 1.29
CA ARG A 258 -8.04 -22.86 -0.13
C ARG A 258 -6.84 -22.93 -1.06
N ARG A 259 -5.67 -22.45 -0.63
CA ARG A 259 -4.43 -22.55 -1.42
C ARG A 259 -4.01 -24.00 -1.62
N THR A 260 -4.33 -24.89 -0.68
CA THR A 260 -4.01 -26.30 -0.78
C THR A 260 -4.98 -27.08 -1.66
N THR A 261 -6.17 -26.52 -1.98
CA THR A 261 -7.21 -27.16 -2.79
C THR A 261 -7.42 -26.52 -4.15
N GLY A 262 -6.72 -25.42 -4.47
CA GLY A 262 -6.80 -24.73 -5.77
C GLY A 262 -5.75 -25.21 -6.77
N PHE A 263 -6.02 -24.99 -8.05
CA PHE A 263 -5.13 -25.33 -9.17
C PHE A 263 -3.69 -24.80 -9.01
N LEU A 264 -3.52 -23.62 -8.38
CA LEU A 264 -2.21 -23.05 -8.04
C LEU A 264 -1.60 -23.64 -6.75
N GLY A 265 -2.31 -24.52 -6.06
CA GLY A 265 -1.90 -25.16 -4.81
C GLY A 265 -1.31 -26.55 -4.98
N GLU A 266 -1.32 -27.14 -6.17
CA GLU A 266 -0.68 -28.43 -6.46
C GLU A 266 0.85 -28.29 -6.43
N ARG A 267 1.40 -28.38 -5.22
CA ARG A 267 2.84 -28.57 -5.01
C ARG A 267 3.20 -30.03 -5.32
N GLY A 268 3.62 -30.28 -6.51
CA GLY A 268 4.01 -31.61 -6.96
C GLY A 268 3.22 -32.11 -8.16
N GLY A 269 2.33 -31.29 -8.70
CA GLY A 269 1.69 -31.56 -9.98
C GLY A 269 2.69 -31.50 -11.14
N ARG A 270 2.44 -32.29 -12.16
CA ARG A 270 3.19 -32.31 -13.42
C ARG A 270 3.03 -31.02 -14.24
N LEU A 271 2.17 -30.10 -13.77
CA LEU A 271 1.84 -28.87 -14.48
C LEU A 271 2.59 -27.68 -13.89
N VAL A 272 3.39 -27.03 -14.72
CA VAL A 272 4.11 -25.81 -14.36
C VAL A 272 3.39 -24.62 -14.98
N VAL A 273 2.88 -23.73 -14.11
CA VAL A 273 2.29 -22.45 -14.53
C VAL A 273 3.36 -21.37 -14.31
N THR A 274 3.71 -20.66 -15.37
CA THR A 274 4.64 -19.53 -15.34
C THR A 274 3.92 -18.25 -15.73
N GLU A 275 4.08 -17.21 -14.96
CA GLU A 275 3.70 -15.85 -15.35
C GLU A 275 4.67 -15.35 -16.42
N LEU A 276 4.17 -14.67 -17.45
CA LEU A 276 4.97 -14.15 -18.54
C LEU A 276 4.94 -12.63 -18.51
N ASP A 277 6.10 -12.00 -18.55
CA ASP A 277 6.23 -10.54 -18.61
C ASP A 277 5.84 -9.97 -19.99
N HIS A 278 5.91 -10.79 -21.04
CA HIS A 278 5.63 -10.36 -22.42
C HIS A 278 4.89 -11.43 -23.19
N LEU A 279 4.09 -10.96 -24.16
CA LEU A 279 3.43 -11.85 -25.11
C LEU A 279 4.46 -12.64 -25.92
N PRO A 280 4.32 -13.97 -26.04
CA PRO A 280 5.18 -14.75 -26.93
C PRO A 280 5.09 -14.25 -28.36
N ALA A 281 6.22 -14.20 -29.06
CA ALA A 281 6.25 -13.86 -30.48
C ALA A 281 5.33 -14.81 -31.27
N GLY A 282 4.48 -14.25 -32.13
CA GLY A 282 3.50 -15.01 -32.91
C GLY A 282 2.18 -15.33 -32.18
N SER A 283 1.97 -14.80 -30.95
CA SER A 283 0.68 -14.90 -30.28
C SER A 283 -0.42 -14.20 -31.12
N MET A 284 -1.57 -14.89 -31.29
CA MET A 284 -2.74 -14.30 -31.95
C MET A 284 -3.29 -13.06 -31.23
N LEU A 285 -3.00 -12.93 -29.94
CA LEU A 285 -3.42 -11.79 -29.11
C LEU A 285 -2.47 -10.59 -29.23
N ALA A 286 -1.29 -10.75 -29.83
CA ALA A 286 -0.30 -9.68 -29.91
C ALA A 286 -0.82 -8.41 -30.58
N GLY A 287 -1.59 -8.56 -31.67
CA GLY A 287 -2.21 -7.43 -32.35
C GLY A 287 -3.38 -6.79 -31.61
N GLN A 288 -4.05 -7.53 -30.74
CA GLN A 288 -5.19 -7.02 -29.96
C GLN A 288 -4.77 -6.34 -28.67
N LEU A 289 -3.62 -6.72 -28.11
CA LEU A 289 -3.14 -6.26 -26.82
C LEU A 289 -2.04 -5.20 -26.94
N ALA A 290 -1.41 -5.06 -28.11
CA ALA A 290 -0.30 -4.12 -28.34
C ALA A 290 -0.71 -2.64 -28.16
N GLU A 291 -1.97 -2.30 -28.38
CA GLU A 291 -2.51 -0.94 -28.22
C GLU A 291 -3.25 -0.73 -26.88
N ALA A 292 -3.40 -1.77 -26.06
CA ALA A 292 -4.21 -1.70 -24.86
C ALA A 292 -3.40 -1.13 -23.68
N CYS A 293 -3.77 0.05 -23.21
CA CYS A 293 -3.31 0.63 -21.94
C CYS A 293 -3.97 -0.04 -20.71
N HIS A 294 -4.30 -1.32 -20.79
CA HIS A 294 -4.98 -2.05 -19.74
C HIS A 294 -4.02 -2.99 -19.02
N HIS A 295 -4.27 -3.23 -17.74
CA HIS A 295 -3.59 -4.27 -16.99
C HIS A 295 -3.78 -5.63 -17.65
N GLN A 296 -2.68 -6.33 -17.88
CA GLN A 296 -2.66 -7.62 -18.58
C GLN A 296 -1.84 -8.60 -17.77
N ASP A 297 -2.46 -9.71 -17.39
CA ASP A 297 -1.78 -10.84 -16.77
C ASP A 297 -1.71 -11.98 -17.76
N MET A 298 -0.52 -12.52 -17.98
CA MET A 298 -0.32 -13.64 -18.90
C MET A 298 0.29 -14.82 -18.15
N PHE A 299 -0.30 -15.98 -18.38
CA PHE A 299 0.16 -17.22 -17.78
C PHE A 299 0.40 -18.27 -18.86
N ARG A 300 1.52 -18.94 -18.77
CA ARG A 300 1.84 -20.11 -19.58
C ARG A 300 1.69 -21.37 -18.76
N LEU A 301 0.84 -22.29 -19.24
CA LEU A 301 0.74 -23.64 -18.73
C LEU A 301 1.47 -24.58 -19.67
N THR A 302 2.47 -25.30 -19.15
CA THR A 302 3.15 -26.35 -19.90
C THR A 302 2.51 -27.69 -19.57
N ILE A 303 2.04 -28.41 -20.58
CA ILE A 303 1.43 -29.74 -20.47
C ILE A 303 2.33 -30.70 -21.23
N ASP A 304 2.76 -31.79 -20.59
CA ASP A 304 3.54 -32.83 -21.25
C ASP A 304 2.71 -33.50 -22.34
N ILE A 305 3.36 -33.89 -23.44
CA ILE A 305 2.66 -34.42 -24.62
C ILE A 305 1.92 -35.72 -24.29
N GLU A 306 2.43 -36.49 -23.30
CA GLU A 306 1.82 -37.72 -22.83
C GLU A 306 0.52 -37.48 -22.04
N ASP A 307 0.40 -36.34 -21.39
CA ASP A 307 -0.78 -35.92 -20.63
C ASP A 307 -1.77 -35.10 -21.48
N ALA A 308 -1.37 -34.67 -22.67
CA ALA A 308 -2.20 -33.88 -23.56
C ALA A 308 -3.22 -34.78 -24.29
N PRO A 309 -4.53 -34.57 -24.09
CA PRO A 309 -5.56 -35.42 -24.72
C PRO A 309 -5.64 -35.28 -26.26
N SER A 310 -5.00 -34.26 -26.81
CA SER A 310 -4.94 -33.96 -28.24
C SER A 310 -3.89 -32.91 -28.51
N ALA A 311 -3.27 -32.93 -29.68
CA ALA A 311 -2.42 -31.85 -30.20
C ALA A 311 -3.24 -30.70 -30.81
N ASP A 312 -4.56 -30.87 -31.00
CA ASP A 312 -5.44 -29.84 -31.52
C ASP A 312 -5.76 -28.79 -30.44
N ALA A 313 -5.36 -27.55 -30.70
CA ALA A 313 -5.56 -26.43 -29.78
C ALA A 313 -7.06 -26.16 -29.49
N THR A 314 -7.95 -26.43 -30.45
CA THR A 314 -9.40 -26.23 -30.28
C THR A 314 -9.96 -27.25 -29.28
N ILE A 315 -9.52 -28.52 -29.37
CA ILE A 315 -9.94 -29.59 -28.46
C ILE A 315 -9.39 -29.30 -27.06
N LEU A 316 -8.12 -28.87 -26.92
CA LEU A 316 -7.52 -28.48 -25.65
C LEU A 316 -8.26 -27.31 -25.01
N LEU A 317 -8.54 -26.25 -25.75
CA LEU A 317 -9.30 -25.10 -25.27
C LEU A 317 -10.72 -25.51 -24.83
N GLY A 318 -11.39 -26.34 -25.62
CA GLY A 318 -12.71 -26.85 -25.29
C GLY A 318 -12.73 -27.62 -23.99
N ARG A 319 -11.73 -28.47 -23.75
CA ARG A 319 -11.59 -29.23 -22.48
C ARG A 319 -11.25 -28.33 -21.30
N LEU A 320 -10.37 -27.34 -21.47
CA LEU A 320 -10.06 -26.36 -20.44
C LEU A 320 -11.30 -25.58 -20.02
N LEU A 321 -12.07 -25.08 -20.97
CA LEU A 321 -13.33 -24.38 -20.74
C LEU A 321 -14.37 -25.27 -20.06
N ALA A 322 -14.52 -26.51 -20.53
CA ALA A 322 -15.44 -27.48 -19.94
C ALA A 322 -15.02 -27.83 -18.49
N GLY A 323 -13.72 -27.99 -18.22
CA GLY A 323 -13.18 -28.21 -16.88
C GLY A 323 -13.47 -27.04 -15.95
N PHE A 324 -13.22 -25.82 -16.40
CA PHE A 324 -13.51 -24.60 -15.66
C PHE A 324 -15.01 -24.46 -15.33
N LEU A 325 -15.89 -24.78 -16.27
CA LEU A 325 -17.34 -24.68 -16.09
C LEU A 325 -17.90 -25.80 -15.19
N ARG A 326 -17.30 -26.99 -15.24
CA ARG A 326 -17.73 -28.15 -14.40
C ARG A 326 -17.24 -28.05 -12.95
N SER A 327 -16.05 -27.47 -12.76
CA SER A 327 -15.41 -27.35 -11.44
C SER A 327 -14.91 -25.93 -11.20
N PRO A 328 -15.80 -24.92 -11.26
CA PRO A 328 -15.39 -23.55 -10.98
C PRO A 328 -14.91 -23.40 -9.54
N SER A 329 -13.96 -22.51 -9.30
CA SER A 329 -13.57 -22.21 -7.93
C SER A 329 -14.78 -21.76 -7.10
N PRO A 330 -14.80 -22.02 -5.77
CA PRO A 330 -15.95 -21.64 -4.92
C PRO A 330 -16.33 -20.16 -5.02
N GLY A 331 -15.36 -19.26 -5.26
CA GLY A 331 -15.62 -17.83 -5.52
C GLY A 331 -16.36 -17.59 -6.82
N VAL A 332 -15.91 -18.22 -7.91
CA VAL A 332 -16.55 -18.13 -9.23
C VAL A 332 -17.94 -18.77 -9.19
N SER A 333 -18.12 -19.91 -8.51
CA SER A 333 -19.43 -20.56 -8.35
C SER A 333 -20.43 -19.62 -7.66
N ARG A 334 -20.00 -18.91 -6.60
CA ARG A 334 -20.87 -17.94 -5.88
C ARG A 334 -21.21 -16.74 -6.74
N LEU A 335 -20.25 -16.19 -7.49
CA LEU A 335 -20.49 -15.08 -8.42
C LEU A 335 -21.44 -15.49 -9.53
N MET A 336 -21.29 -16.70 -10.08
CA MET A 336 -22.20 -17.26 -11.08
C MET A 336 -23.61 -17.46 -10.52
N ALA A 337 -23.72 -17.98 -9.29
CA ALA A 337 -25.01 -18.13 -8.60
C ALA A 337 -25.68 -16.76 -8.35
N LEU A 338 -24.93 -15.78 -7.85
CA LEU A 338 -25.42 -14.42 -7.65
C LEU A 338 -25.86 -13.78 -8.96
N ARG A 339 -25.06 -13.89 -10.02
CA ARG A 339 -25.42 -13.43 -11.36
C ARG A 339 -26.73 -14.06 -11.83
N ASN A 340 -26.88 -15.38 -11.67
CA ASN A 340 -28.09 -16.08 -12.10
C ASN A 340 -29.35 -15.58 -11.33
N VAL A 341 -29.23 -15.32 -10.02
CA VAL A 341 -30.29 -14.70 -9.23
C VAL A 341 -30.63 -13.31 -9.76
N LEU A 342 -29.63 -12.45 -9.96
CA LEU A 342 -29.82 -11.08 -10.46
C LEU A 342 -30.44 -11.06 -11.87
N VAL A 343 -29.99 -11.96 -12.75
CA VAL A 343 -30.52 -12.07 -14.11
C VAL A 343 -31.96 -12.63 -14.13
N SER A 344 -32.26 -13.61 -13.26
CA SER A 344 -33.62 -14.16 -13.18
C SER A 344 -34.63 -13.14 -12.66
N THR A 345 -34.20 -12.28 -11.73
CA THR A 345 -35.03 -11.18 -11.19
C THR A 345 -35.22 -10.04 -12.19
N ALA A 346 -34.27 -9.81 -13.08
CA ALA A 346 -34.32 -8.71 -14.06
C ALA A 346 -35.16 -9.00 -15.31
N ARG A 347 -35.76 -10.20 -15.45
CA ARG A 347 -36.65 -10.63 -16.57
C ARG A 347 -36.11 -10.28 -17.99
N THR A 348 -34.81 -10.29 -18.19
CA THR A 348 -34.24 -10.04 -19.52
C THR A 348 -34.07 -11.35 -20.28
N ALA A 349 -34.91 -11.56 -21.28
CA ALA A 349 -34.97 -12.73 -22.17
C ALA A 349 -33.65 -13.05 -22.93
N TYR A 350 -32.65 -12.21 -22.83
CA TYR A 350 -31.38 -12.32 -23.57
C TYR A 350 -30.35 -13.26 -22.94
N LEU A 351 -30.60 -13.82 -21.77
CA LEU A 351 -29.60 -14.61 -21.05
C LEU A 351 -30.07 -16.04 -20.72
N THR A 352 -31.12 -16.52 -21.45
CA THR A 352 -31.62 -17.89 -21.33
C THR A 352 -30.84 -18.94 -22.11
N THR A 353 -29.88 -18.56 -22.94
CA THR A 353 -28.82 -19.49 -23.38
C THR A 353 -27.84 -19.64 -22.18
N GLY A 354 -28.31 -20.38 -21.23
CA GLY A 354 -27.53 -20.63 -19.99
C GLY A 354 -26.20 -21.30 -20.37
N LEU A 355 -25.19 -21.05 -19.54
CA LEU A 355 -23.90 -21.73 -19.55
C LEU A 355 -23.93 -23.23 -19.93
N PRO A 356 -24.99 -24.02 -19.58
CA PRO A 356 -25.15 -25.39 -20.07
C PRO A 356 -25.19 -25.54 -21.57
N GLY A 357 -25.79 -24.56 -22.30
CA GLY A 357 -25.85 -24.58 -23.77
C GLY A 357 -24.49 -24.34 -24.42
N VAL A 358 -23.68 -23.44 -23.85
CA VAL A 358 -22.29 -23.19 -24.30
C VAL A 358 -21.40 -24.40 -24.03
N VAL A 359 -21.52 -25.03 -22.88
CA VAL A 359 -20.78 -26.26 -22.53
C VAL A 359 -21.15 -27.41 -23.44
N ALA A 360 -22.44 -27.58 -23.75
CA ALA A 360 -22.89 -28.61 -24.68
C ALA A 360 -22.38 -28.37 -26.12
N ALA A 361 -22.35 -27.11 -26.55
CA ALA A 361 -21.85 -26.72 -27.89
C ALA A 361 -20.33 -26.90 -28.03
N VAL A 362 -19.57 -26.65 -26.96
CA VAL A 362 -18.09 -26.81 -26.91
C VAL A 362 -17.69 -28.28 -26.73
N ALA A 363 -18.49 -29.08 -26.02
CA ALA A 363 -18.22 -30.51 -25.83
C ALA A 363 -18.66 -31.40 -26.97
N ALA A 364 -19.49 -30.91 -27.90
CA ALA A 364 -20.00 -31.61 -29.06
C ALA A 364 -19.18 -31.41 -30.35
N ARG A 365 -18.17 -30.54 -30.29
CA ARG A 365 -17.14 -30.36 -31.30
C ARG A 365 -15.83 -30.96 -30.87
#